data_d77a7cc21279c6a67c28c0a55173ec84
#
_entry.id   d77a7cc21279c6a67c28c0a55173ec84
#
_cell.length_a   1.000
_cell.length_b   1.000
_cell.length_c   1.000
_cell.angle_alpha   90.00
_cell.angle_beta   90.00
_cell.angle_gamma   90.00
#
_symmetry.space_group_name_H-M   'P 1'
#
loop_
_entity.id
_entity.type
_entity.pdbx_description
1 polymer ?
#
loop_
_entity_poly.entity_id
_entity_poly.type
_entity_poly.pdbx_seq_one_letter_code
_entity_poly.pdbx_strand_id
1 'polypeptide(L)'
;LGDVYKRQGQKLPIFSASGLPHAQLAAQIARQAAVRGKDEQFAVVFAAMGITFEESDYFVQSFKETGAIDRTVMFVNLANDPAIERIATPKMALTAAEYLAFDRGMHVLVIMTDITNYADALREVSAARKEVPGRRGYPGYMYTDLATLYERAGRLKGKEGSITLIPILTMP
;
A
#
# COMPACT_ATOMS: atom_id res chain seq x y z
N LEU A 1 -11.30 9.99 11.12
CA LEU A 1 -10.02 9.54 11.74
C LEU A 1 -10.22 8.80 13.07
N GLY A 2 -11.30 9.08 13.83
CA GLY A 2 -11.66 8.28 14.99
C GLY A 2 -12.10 6.85 14.64
N ASP A 3 -12.54 6.62 13.41
CA ASP A 3 -12.99 5.31 12.94
C ASP A 3 -11.84 4.36 12.60
N VAL A 4 -10.69 4.87 12.17
CA VAL A 4 -9.52 4.03 11.91
C VAL A 4 -9.03 3.38 13.20
N TYR A 5 -9.10 4.11 14.30
CA TYR A 5 -8.71 3.61 15.61
C TYR A 5 -9.62 2.49 16.11
N LYS A 6 -10.92 2.58 15.83
CA LYS A 6 -11.90 1.55 16.21
C LYS A 6 -11.95 0.36 15.24
N ARG A 7 -11.32 0.50 14.07
CA ARG A 7 -11.35 -0.50 12.99
C ARG A 7 -9.99 -1.09 12.66
N GLN A 8 -9.12 -1.20 13.65
CA GLN A 8 -7.81 -1.83 13.47
C GLN A 8 -7.94 -3.24 12.88
N GLY A 9 -7.08 -3.55 11.93
CA GLY A 9 -7.07 -4.85 11.27
C GLY A 9 -8.03 -4.97 10.08
N GLN A 10 -8.56 -3.86 9.59
CA GLN A 10 -9.48 -3.86 8.45
C GLN A 10 -8.83 -3.42 7.13
N LYS A 11 -9.55 -3.62 6.04
CA LYS A 11 -9.21 -3.19 4.69
C LYS A 11 -10.20 -2.13 4.26
N LEU A 12 -9.69 -0.95 3.88
CA LEU A 12 -10.52 0.20 3.51
C LEU A 12 -10.10 0.69 2.11
N PRO A 13 -10.62 0.10 1.04
CA PRO A 13 -10.25 0.52 -0.30
C PRO A 13 -10.77 1.93 -0.62
N ILE A 14 -9.95 2.71 -1.31
CA ILE A 14 -10.31 4.02 -1.85
C ILE A 14 -10.31 3.91 -3.37
N PHE A 15 -11.46 4.20 -3.97
CA PHE A 15 -11.62 4.27 -5.41
C PHE A 15 -11.55 5.73 -5.86
N SER A 16 -10.63 6.02 -6.79
CA SER A 16 -10.43 7.36 -7.31
C SER A 16 -10.57 7.35 -8.83
N ALA A 17 -11.13 8.40 -9.40
CA ALA A 17 -11.09 8.60 -10.83
C ALA A 17 -9.76 9.18 -11.27
N SER A 18 -9.37 8.89 -12.51
CA SER A 18 -8.17 9.47 -13.12
C SER A 18 -8.24 11.00 -13.06
N GLY A 19 -7.13 11.64 -12.67
CA GLY A 19 -7.04 13.10 -12.55
C GLY A 19 -7.47 13.67 -11.21
N LEU A 20 -8.03 12.87 -10.31
CA LEU A 20 -8.31 13.33 -8.95
C LEU A 20 -7.05 13.28 -8.06
N PRO A 21 -6.98 14.11 -7.01
CA PRO A 21 -5.78 14.25 -6.18
C PRO A 21 -5.60 13.09 -5.18
N HIS A 22 -5.59 11.84 -5.67
CA HIS A 22 -5.45 10.66 -4.81
C HIS A 22 -4.08 10.57 -4.15
N ALA A 23 -3.02 11.06 -4.81
CA ALA A 23 -1.67 11.09 -4.23
C ALA A 23 -1.61 12.02 -3.01
N GLN A 24 -2.22 13.20 -3.11
CA GLN A 24 -2.32 14.15 -1.99
C GLN A 24 -3.12 13.58 -0.83
N LEU A 25 -4.22 12.87 -1.12
CA LEU A 25 -5.02 12.20 -0.11
C LEU A 25 -4.22 11.10 0.61
N ALA A 26 -3.50 10.27 -0.14
CA ALA A 26 -2.64 9.22 0.42
C ALA A 26 -1.57 9.82 1.34
N ALA A 27 -0.89 10.87 0.89
CA ALA A 27 0.12 11.57 1.68
C ALA A 27 -0.47 12.17 2.96
N GLN A 28 -1.64 12.77 2.87
CA GLN A 28 -2.32 13.38 4.03
C GLN A 28 -2.72 12.32 5.06
N ILE A 29 -3.26 11.19 4.63
CA ILE A 29 -3.62 10.09 5.53
C ILE A 29 -2.37 9.57 6.26
N ALA A 30 -1.28 9.33 5.53
CA ALA A 30 -0.02 8.85 6.10
C ALA A 30 0.56 9.85 7.12
N ARG A 31 0.61 11.14 6.77
CA ARG A 31 1.13 12.19 7.66
C ARG A 31 0.33 12.31 8.95
N GLN A 32 -0.99 12.38 8.84
CA GLN A 32 -1.85 12.55 10.02
C GLN A 32 -1.83 11.31 10.91
N ALA A 33 -1.78 10.13 10.34
CA ALA A 33 -1.67 8.88 11.09
C ALA A 33 -0.33 8.81 11.85
N ALA A 34 0.79 9.15 11.19
CA ALA A 34 2.11 9.14 11.80
C ALA A 34 2.24 10.16 12.95
N VAL A 35 1.66 11.35 12.81
CA VAL A 35 1.70 12.41 13.84
C VAL A 35 0.85 12.04 15.05
N ARG A 36 -0.35 11.50 14.83
CA ARG A 36 -1.26 11.10 15.93
C ARG A 36 -0.80 9.87 16.69
N GLY A 37 -0.06 8.99 16.04
CA GLY A 37 0.44 7.76 16.63
C GLY A 37 1.71 7.92 17.48
N LYS A 38 2.17 9.12 17.79
CA LYS A 38 3.43 9.36 18.50
C LYS A 38 3.49 8.73 19.88
N ASP A 39 2.38 8.70 20.59
CA ASP A 39 2.31 8.20 21.97
C ASP A 39 2.01 6.71 22.07
N GLU A 40 1.84 6.03 20.94
CA GLU A 40 1.55 4.60 20.85
C GLU A 40 2.57 3.88 19.97
N GLN A 41 2.58 2.55 20.08
CA GLN A 41 3.35 1.72 19.15
C GLN A 41 2.65 1.70 17.79
N PHE A 42 2.85 2.72 17.01
CA PHE A 42 2.22 2.93 15.72
C PHE A 42 3.26 3.19 14.63
N ALA A 43 3.06 2.60 13.46
CA ALA A 43 3.89 2.82 12.29
C ALA A 43 3.05 2.88 11.03
N VAL A 44 3.58 3.55 10.00
CA VAL A 44 3.01 3.60 8.67
C VAL A 44 3.96 2.87 7.71
N VAL A 45 3.42 1.98 6.89
CA VAL A 45 4.13 1.39 5.76
C VAL A 45 3.49 1.94 4.48
N PHE A 46 4.27 2.66 3.70
CA PHE A 46 3.80 3.32 2.49
C PHE A 46 4.40 2.62 1.27
N ALA A 47 3.54 1.98 0.48
CA ALA A 47 3.94 1.30 -0.75
C ALA A 47 3.41 2.05 -1.96
N ALA A 48 4.31 2.57 -2.77
CA ALA A 48 3.98 3.27 -4.01
C ALA A 48 4.46 2.46 -5.21
N MET A 49 3.54 2.16 -6.12
CA MET A 49 3.76 1.27 -7.25
C MET A 49 3.53 1.99 -8.56
N GLY A 50 4.56 2.06 -9.41
CA GLY A 50 4.48 2.67 -10.73
C GLY A 50 4.24 4.16 -10.73
N ILE A 51 4.74 4.87 -9.72
CA ILE A 51 4.61 6.32 -9.61
C ILE A 51 5.71 7.04 -10.38
N THR A 52 5.48 8.32 -10.70
CA THR A 52 6.50 9.15 -11.33
C THR A 52 7.58 9.57 -10.32
N PHE A 53 8.72 10.02 -10.83
CA PHE A 53 9.78 10.55 -9.97
C PHE A 53 9.29 11.77 -9.17
N GLU A 54 8.52 12.63 -9.80
CA GLU A 54 7.95 13.83 -9.18
C GLU A 54 7.00 13.48 -8.03
N GLU A 55 6.15 12.47 -8.22
CA GLU A 55 5.28 11.96 -7.15
C GLU A 55 6.08 11.37 -5.99
N SER A 56 7.14 10.60 -6.30
CA SER A 56 8.04 10.04 -5.29
C SER A 56 8.70 11.14 -4.47
N ASP A 57 9.24 12.17 -5.12
CA ASP A 57 9.85 13.31 -4.46
C ASP A 57 8.84 14.07 -3.59
N TYR A 58 7.64 14.27 -4.11
CA TYR A 58 6.53 14.87 -3.34
C TYR A 58 6.25 14.12 -2.04
N PHE A 59 6.14 12.80 -2.09
CA PHE A 59 5.89 12.00 -0.89
C PHE A 59 7.03 12.11 0.12
N VAL A 60 8.27 11.97 -0.34
CA VAL A 60 9.45 12.05 0.54
C VAL A 60 9.54 13.41 1.20
N GLN A 61 9.41 14.50 0.43
CA GLN A 61 9.47 15.86 0.98
C GLN A 61 8.31 16.14 1.94
N SER A 62 7.11 15.71 1.59
CA SER A 62 5.92 15.87 2.43
C SER A 62 6.10 15.17 3.79
N PHE A 63 6.66 13.98 3.81
CA PHE A 63 6.89 13.24 5.05
C PHE A 63 8.04 13.83 5.86
N LYS A 64 9.09 14.34 5.23
CA LYS A 64 10.20 15.02 5.91
C LYS A 64 9.75 16.32 6.57
N GLU A 65 9.00 17.16 5.86
CA GLU A 65 8.54 18.45 6.36
C GLU A 65 7.65 18.34 7.59
N THR A 66 6.86 17.28 7.67
CA THR A 66 5.92 17.04 8.78
C THR A 66 6.50 16.19 9.90
N GLY A 67 7.70 15.64 9.73
CA GLY A 67 8.30 14.69 10.67
C GLY A 67 7.70 13.30 10.62
N ALA A 68 6.78 13.04 9.70
CA ALA A 68 6.15 11.73 9.53
C ALA A 68 7.13 10.66 9.06
N ILE A 69 8.26 11.05 8.45
CA ILE A 69 9.28 10.13 7.95
C ILE A 69 9.85 9.23 9.04
N ASP A 70 9.92 9.69 10.27
CA ASP A 70 10.47 8.95 11.40
C ASP A 70 9.60 7.74 11.81
N ARG A 71 8.35 7.74 11.38
CA ARG A 71 7.36 6.68 11.66
C ARG A 71 6.91 5.94 10.40
N THR A 72 7.54 6.21 9.27
CA THR A 72 7.11 5.68 7.98
C THR A 72 8.21 4.86 7.34
N VAL A 73 7.88 3.63 6.93
CA VAL A 73 8.70 2.81 6.06
C VAL A 73 8.16 2.95 4.64
N MET A 74 9.01 3.34 3.71
CA MET A 74 8.62 3.57 2.32
C MET A 74 9.18 2.49 1.40
N PHE A 75 8.30 1.93 0.57
CA PHE A 75 8.66 1.07 -0.55
C PHE A 75 8.19 1.75 -1.83
N VAL A 76 9.12 2.21 -2.64
CA VAL A 76 8.82 2.99 -3.84
C VAL A 76 9.29 2.25 -5.08
N ASN A 77 8.36 2.02 -6.00
CA ASN A 77 8.63 1.55 -7.34
C ASN A 77 8.25 2.65 -8.33
N LEU A 78 9.18 3.07 -9.16
CA LEU A 78 8.96 4.13 -10.14
C LEU A 78 8.34 3.55 -11.43
N ALA A 79 7.69 4.42 -12.19
CA ALA A 79 7.02 4.04 -13.43
C ALA A 79 7.98 3.44 -14.47
N ASN A 80 9.25 3.83 -14.45
CA ASN A 80 10.29 3.32 -15.33
C ASN A 80 11.07 2.11 -14.77
N ASP A 81 10.75 1.67 -13.55
CA ASP A 81 11.31 0.45 -12.98
C ASP A 81 10.67 -0.80 -13.63
N PRO A 82 11.35 -1.96 -13.61
CA PRO A 82 10.80 -3.18 -14.18
C PRO A 82 9.45 -3.60 -13.55
N ALA A 83 8.55 -4.11 -14.37
CA ALA A 83 7.22 -4.57 -13.91
C ALA A 83 7.30 -5.65 -12.84
N ILE A 84 8.29 -6.53 -12.90
CA ILE A 84 8.47 -7.59 -11.91
C ILE A 84 8.77 -7.04 -10.51
N GLU A 85 9.51 -5.96 -10.41
CA GLU A 85 9.77 -5.26 -9.14
C GLU A 85 8.49 -4.64 -8.60
N ARG A 86 7.63 -4.13 -9.48
CA ARG A 86 6.33 -3.58 -9.10
C ARG A 86 5.42 -4.63 -8.46
N ILE A 87 5.47 -5.86 -8.95
CA ILE A 87 4.73 -6.98 -8.37
C ILE A 87 5.28 -7.35 -6.99
N ALA A 88 6.59 -7.25 -6.80
CA ALA A 88 7.23 -7.55 -5.51
C ALA A 88 6.98 -6.47 -4.44
N THR A 89 6.82 -5.22 -4.83
CA THR A 89 6.74 -4.08 -3.91
C THR A 89 5.66 -4.22 -2.83
N PRO A 90 4.38 -4.51 -3.13
CA PRO A 90 3.38 -4.62 -2.08
C PRO A 90 3.60 -5.85 -1.19
N LYS A 91 4.19 -6.92 -1.72
CA LYS A 91 4.51 -8.13 -0.94
C LYS A 91 5.61 -7.85 0.09
N MET A 92 6.63 -7.10 -0.30
CA MET A 92 7.70 -6.66 0.60
C MET A 92 7.17 -5.70 1.67
N ALA A 93 6.31 -4.77 1.28
CA ALA A 93 5.67 -3.84 2.22
C ALA A 93 4.85 -4.57 3.28
N LEU A 94 4.05 -5.54 2.87
CA LEU A 94 3.25 -6.36 3.79
C LEU A 94 4.11 -7.23 4.70
N THR A 95 5.23 -7.75 4.21
CA THR A 95 6.17 -8.51 5.03
C THR A 95 6.79 -7.63 6.12
N ALA A 96 7.19 -6.41 5.79
CA ALA A 96 7.66 -5.44 6.78
C ALA A 96 6.57 -5.08 7.79
N ALA A 97 5.33 -4.89 7.32
CA ALA A 97 4.18 -4.61 8.18
C ALA A 97 3.89 -5.76 9.14
N GLU A 98 3.96 -7.00 8.67
CA GLU A 98 3.76 -8.20 9.51
C GLU A 98 4.81 -8.29 10.61
N TYR A 99 6.07 -8.02 10.29
CA TYR A 99 7.13 -7.99 11.30
C TYR A 99 6.84 -6.94 12.37
N LEU A 100 6.52 -5.72 11.97
CA LEU A 100 6.23 -4.63 12.93
C LEU A 100 4.99 -4.93 13.75
N ALA A 101 3.94 -5.47 13.15
CA ALA A 101 2.68 -5.73 13.84
C ALA A 101 2.75 -6.96 14.75
N PHE A 102 3.27 -8.08 14.24
CA PHE A 102 3.12 -9.36 14.92
C PHE A 102 4.34 -9.77 15.73
N ASP A 103 5.54 -9.32 15.35
CA ASP A 103 6.74 -9.57 16.12
C ASP A 103 7.07 -8.43 17.10
N ARG A 104 6.74 -7.19 16.72
CA ARG A 104 7.02 -6.00 17.53
C ARG A 104 5.77 -5.44 18.25
N GLY A 105 4.61 -6.00 18.02
CA GLY A 105 3.36 -5.60 18.69
C GLY A 105 2.82 -4.22 18.28
N MET A 106 3.21 -3.71 17.12
CA MET A 106 2.81 -2.38 16.67
C MET A 106 1.47 -2.39 15.92
N HIS A 107 0.77 -1.27 15.96
CA HIS A 107 -0.35 -1.02 15.07
C HIS A 107 0.15 -0.38 13.79
N VAL A 108 0.01 -1.09 12.67
CA VAL A 108 0.58 -0.67 11.38
C VAL A 108 -0.53 -0.29 10.42
N LEU A 109 -0.42 0.91 9.84
CA LEU A 109 -1.24 1.33 8.72
C LEU A 109 -0.44 1.15 7.43
N VAL A 110 -0.94 0.32 6.53
CA VAL A 110 -0.34 0.10 5.22
C VAL A 110 -1.15 0.85 4.17
N ILE A 111 -0.50 1.75 3.45
CA ILE A 111 -1.11 2.48 2.33
C ILE A 111 -0.46 2.00 1.05
N MET A 112 -1.26 1.55 0.10
CA MET A 112 -0.81 1.09 -1.21
C MET A 112 -1.39 1.99 -2.30
N THR A 113 -0.53 2.66 -3.03
CA THR A 113 -0.90 3.47 -4.19
C THR A 113 0.06 3.15 -5.35
N ASP A 114 -0.30 2.82 -6.54
CA ASP A 114 -1.63 2.64 -7.09
C ASP A 114 -1.84 1.15 -7.42
N ILE A 115 -2.90 0.57 -6.94
CA ILE A 115 -3.20 -0.85 -7.19
C ILE A 115 -3.49 -1.11 -8.67
N THR A 116 -3.97 -0.11 -9.39
CA THR A 116 -4.18 -0.21 -10.84
C THR A 116 -2.85 -0.44 -11.57
N ASN A 117 -1.79 0.24 -11.17
CA ASN A 117 -0.45 0.02 -11.73
C ASN A 117 0.08 -1.38 -11.41
N TYR A 118 -0.23 -1.89 -10.23
CA TYR A 118 0.09 -3.27 -9.86
C TYR A 118 -0.64 -4.28 -10.75
N ALA A 119 -1.93 -4.08 -10.99
CA ALA A 119 -2.71 -4.94 -11.88
C ALA A 119 -2.19 -4.90 -13.33
N ASP A 120 -1.81 -3.72 -13.81
CA ASP A 120 -1.20 -3.57 -15.13
C ASP A 120 0.16 -4.29 -15.23
N ALA A 121 0.94 -4.30 -14.17
CA ALA A 121 2.19 -5.08 -14.11
C ALA A 121 1.93 -6.58 -14.17
N LEU A 122 0.88 -7.08 -13.51
CA LEU A 122 0.46 -8.48 -13.64
C LEU A 122 0.09 -8.83 -15.07
N ARG A 123 -0.65 -7.94 -15.75
CA ARG A 123 -1.01 -8.12 -17.16
C ARG A 123 0.22 -8.19 -18.05
N GLU A 124 1.17 -7.28 -17.87
CA GLU A 124 2.41 -7.24 -18.65
C GLU A 124 3.25 -8.51 -18.46
N VAL A 125 3.46 -8.95 -17.24
CA VAL A 125 4.25 -10.14 -16.92
C VAL A 125 3.54 -11.42 -17.41
N SER A 126 2.24 -11.50 -17.25
CA SER A 126 1.42 -12.61 -17.75
C SER A 126 1.51 -12.74 -19.26
N ALA A 127 1.42 -11.63 -20.00
CA ALA A 127 1.58 -11.59 -21.44
C ALA A 127 2.98 -12.04 -21.88
N ALA A 128 4.02 -11.59 -21.19
CA ALA A 128 5.40 -11.97 -21.48
C ALA A 128 5.64 -13.46 -21.24
N ARG A 129 4.94 -14.08 -20.28
CA ARG A 129 4.97 -15.52 -20.02
C ARG A 129 4.09 -16.34 -20.94
N LYS A 130 3.38 -15.68 -21.87
CA LYS A 130 2.42 -16.32 -22.79
C LYS A 130 1.32 -17.10 -22.06
N GLU A 131 0.90 -16.64 -20.90
CA GLU A 131 -0.23 -17.20 -20.19
C GLU A 131 -1.53 -16.89 -20.94
N VAL A 132 -2.53 -17.75 -20.80
CA VAL A 132 -3.84 -17.50 -21.43
C VAL A 132 -4.48 -16.26 -20.81
N PRO A 133 -4.78 -15.21 -21.60
CA PRO A 133 -5.36 -14.00 -21.07
C PRO A 133 -6.79 -14.23 -20.58
N GLY A 134 -7.13 -13.65 -19.45
CA GLY A 134 -8.49 -13.54 -18.98
C GLY A 134 -9.18 -12.27 -19.50
N ARG A 135 -10.18 -11.82 -18.78
CA ARG A 135 -10.96 -10.64 -19.15
C ARG A 135 -10.05 -9.39 -19.22
N ARG A 136 -10.17 -8.61 -20.28
CA ARG A 136 -9.37 -7.40 -20.57
C ARG A 136 -7.84 -7.64 -20.61
N GLY A 137 -7.43 -8.86 -20.88
CA GLY A 137 -6.02 -9.22 -20.95
C GLY A 137 -5.34 -9.46 -19.60
N TYR A 138 -6.04 -9.31 -18.51
CA TYR A 138 -5.51 -9.62 -17.18
C TYR A 138 -5.42 -11.13 -16.96
N PRO A 139 -4.46 -11.61 -16.16
CA PRO A 139 -4.41 -13.04 -15.83
C PRO A 139 -5.65 -13.44 -15.03
N GLY A 140 -6.12 -14.68 -15.27
CA GLY A 140 -7.30 -15.20 -14.57
C GLY A 140 -7.15 -15.24 -13.05
N TYR A 141 -5.91 -15.33 -12.56
CA TYR A 141 -5.60 -15.35 -11.12
C TYR A 141 -5.49 -13.94 -10.49
N MET A 142 -5.76 -12.86 -11.23
CA MET A 142 -5.57 -11.49 -10.68
C MET A 142 -6.40 -11.26 -9.41
N TYR A 143 -7.66 -11.66 -9.41
CA TYR A 143 -8.52 -11.50 -8.24
C TYR A 143 -8.02 -12.28 -7.02
N THR A 144 -7.58 -13.51 -7.24
CA THR A 144 -7.00 -14.35 -6.19
C THR A 144 -5.70 -13.75 -5.65
N ASP A 145 -4.86 -13.23 -6.53
CA ASP A 145 -3.61 -12.56 -6.13
C ASP A 145 -3.87 -11.33 -5.27
N LEU A 146 -4.80 -10.45 -5.69
CA LEU A 146 -5.19 -9.29 -4.91
C LEU A 146 -5.84 -9.67 -3.58
N ALA A 147 -6.71 -10.67 -3.57
CA ALA A 147 -7.32 -11.18 -2.34
C ALA A 147 -6.26 -11.69 -1.37
N THR A 148 -5.26 -12.42 -1.85
CA THR A 148 -4.14 -12.91 -1.04
C THR A 148 -3.35 -11.76 -0.41
N LEU A 149 -3.13 -10.68 -1.15
CA LEU A 149 -2.50 -9.48 -0.58
C LEU A 149 -3.36 -8.85 0.53
N TYR A 150 -4.65 -8.69 0.27
CA TYR A 150 -5.55 -8.01 1.22
C TYR A 150 -5.83 -8.84 2.47
N GLU A 151 -5.81 -10.16 2.37
CA GLU A 151 -5.99 -11.07 3.51
C GLU A 151 -4.84 -11.01 4.52
N ARG A 152 -3.69 -10.47 4.16
CA ARG A 152 -2.57 -10.27 5.07
C ARG A 152 -2.81 -9.14 6.08
N ALA A 153 -3.78 -8.26 5.83
CA ALA A 153 -4.23 -7.29 6.81
C ALA A 153 -5.12 -7.97 7.86
N GLY A 154 -4.97 -7.57 9.11
CA GLY A 154 -5.81 -8.13 10.17
C GLY A 154 -5.18 -8.06 11.55
N ARG A 155 -5.81 -8.78 12.46
CA ARG A 155 -5.30 -9.03 13.82
C ARG A 155 -5.21 -10.53 14.03
N LEU A 156 -4.14 -10.95 14.67
CA LEU A 156 -3.95 -12.35 15.05
C LEU A 156 -4.32 -12.55 16.52
N LYS A 157 -4.99 -13.67 16.79
CA LYS A 157 -5.31 -14.05 18.17
C LYS A 157 -4.02 -14.23 18.98
N GLY A 158 -3.94 -13.60 20.14
CA GLY A 158 -2.77 -13.66 21.01
C GLY A 158 -1.63 -12.70 20.64
N LYS A 159 -1.84 -11.84 19.64
CA LYS A 159 -0.90 -10.76 19.25
C LYS A 159 -1.52 -9.39 19.51
N GLU A 160 -0.74 -8.47 20.05
CA GLU A 160 -1.22 -7.11 20.37
C GLU A 160 -1.33 -6.22 19.12
N GLY A 161 -0.44 -6.42 18.14
CA GLY A 161 -0.38 -5.61 16.94
C GLY A 161 -1.51 -5.88 15.94
N SER A 162 -1.63 -4.98 14.99
CA SER A 162 -2.61 -5.08 13.91
C SER A 162 -2.06 -4.48 12.61
N ILE A 163 -2.60 -4.95 11.48
CA ILE A 163 -2.35 -4.37 10.15
C ILE A 163 -3.67 -3.87 9.60
N THR A 164 -3.74 -2.57 9.35
CA THR A 164 -4.86 -1.94 8.64
C THR A 164 -4.38 -1.55 7.25
N LEU A 165 -5.11 -1.94 6.23
CA LEU A 165 -4.73 -1.74 4.83
C LEU A 165 -5.65 -0.74 4.15
N ILE A 166 -5.06 0.27 3.51
CA ILE A 166 -5.77 1.22 2.65
C ILE A 166 -5.20 1.10 1.23
N PRO A 167 -5.79 0.24 0.38
CA PRO A 167 -5.43 0.21 -1.02
C PRO A 167 -6.15 1.33 -1.79
N ILE A 168 -5.41 2.03 -2.65
CA ILE A 168 -5.94 3.09 -3.49
C ILE A 168 -5.92 2.62 -4.93
N LEU A 169 -7.08 2.66 -5.57
CA LEU A 169 -7.28 2.26 -6.96
C LEU A 169 -7.73 3.45 -7.78
N THR A 170 -7.04 3.68 -8.88
CA THR A 170 -7.45 4.68 -9.87
C THR A 170 -8.29 3.99 -10.94
N MET A 171 -9.49 4.49 -11.16
CA MET A 171 -10.39 3.99 -12.20
C MET A 171 -10.33 4.91 -13.42
N PRO A 172 -10.31 4.34 -14.65
CA PRO A 172 -10.34 5.14 -15.87
C PRO A 172 -11.64 5.92 -16.06
#